data_f79f998c45c60a12448fc2fc20478010
#
_entry.id   f79f998c45c60a12448fc2fc20478010
#
_cell.length_a   1.000
_cell.length_b   1.000
_cell.length_c   1.000
_cell.angle_alpha   90.00
_cell.angle_beta   90.00
_cell.angle_gamma   90.00
#
_symmetry.space_group_name_H-M   'P 1'
#
loop_
_entity.id
_entity.type
_entity.pdbx_description
1 polymer ?
#
loop_
_entity_poly.entity_id
_entity_poly.type
_entity_poly.pdbx_seq_one_letter_code
_entity_poly.pdbx_strand_id
1 'polypeptide(L)'
;MAVNVVGLVSTGWKIGWGPFAKLHDYRQGALPGNSVPYDVENAGTVENSPLQGKTVLFLGSSVTYGAASLGVSFADFIAARNDCTMIKEAVSGTTLVDDKNNSYVSRLKNVQADKVDLFVCQLSTNDASQKKALGKIGTARDLNEFDTSTVAGSLEYIVCYAQQKWKCPVVIYTNPQYDSEAYASMVALLPLLEEKWGVSVIDLWNDTEFNAITAEQRELYMDDAIHPTKAGYLEWWTPVMEPVLYDAAKKGTEQ
;
A
#
# COMPACT_ATOMS: atom_id res chain seq x y z
N MET A 1 10.94 10.92 -38.78
CA MET A 1 11.42 10.45 -37.45
C MET A 1 11.02 8.97 -37.29
N ALA A 2 11.97 8.08 -37.27
CA ALA A 2 11.67 6.67 -36.99
C ALA A 2 11.32 6.56 -35.51
N VAL A 3 10.07 6.24 -35.20
CA VAL A 3 9.64 5.94 -33.83
C VAL A 3 10.36 4.66 -33.43
N ASN A 4 11.06 4.66 -32.30
CA ASN A 4 11.73 3.48 -31.78
C ASN A 4 10.68 2.47 -31.26
N VAL A 5 10.15 1.65 -32.17
CA VAL A 5 9.10 0.66 -31.88
C VAL A 5 9.54 -0.33 -30.80
N VAL A 6 10.80 -0.71 -30.77
CA VAL A 6 11.35 -1.62 -29.74
C VAL A 6 11.25 -0.99 -28.35
N GLY A 7 11.55 0.30 -28.23
CA GLY A 7 11.37 1.04 -26.98
C GLY A 7 9.91 1.12 -26.53
N LEU A 8 8.99 1.37 -27.45
CA LEU A 8 7.56 1.43 -27.15
C LEU A 8 6.99 0.07 -26.73
N VAL A 9 7.39 -1.01 -27.41
CA VAL A 9 7.00 -2.39 -27.03
C VAL A 9 7.56 -2.75 -25.66
N SER A 10 8.84 -2.45 -25.41
CA SER A 10 9.48 -2.71 -24.12
C SER A 10 8.82 -1.93 -22.98
N THR A 11 8.45 -0.68 -23.22
CA THR A 11 7.73 0.15 -22.24
C THR A 11 6.32 -0.41 -21.99
N GLY A 12 5.57 -0.77 -23.02
CA GLY A 12 4.27 -1.42 -22.87
C GLY A 12 4.35 -2.74 -22.12
N TRP A 13 5.35 -3.55 -22.44
CA TRP A 13 5.56 -4.85 -21.79
C TRP A 13 5.92 -4.74 -20.30
N LYS A 14 6.84 -3.84 -19.95
CA LYS A 14 7.39 -3.75 -18.58
C LYS A 14 6.53 -2.92 -17.63
N ILE A 15 5.97 -1.80 -18.09
CA ILE A 15 5.33 -0.81 -17.21
C ILE A 15 3.88 -0.47 -17.59
N GLY A 16 3.30 -1.13 -18.60
CA GLY A 16 1.90 -0.93 -18.97
C GLY A 16 1.59 0.48 -19.48
N TRP A 17 2.51 1.13 -20.19
CA TRP A 17 2.34 2.48 -20.70
C TRP A 17 2.50 2.56 -22.22
N GLY A 18 1.74 3.50 -22.86
CA GLY A 18 1.81 3.75 -24.29
C GLY A 18 0.94 2.82 -25.14
N PRO A 19 1.16 2.78 -26.47
CA PRO A 19 0.29 2.05 -27.40
C PRO A 19 0.29 0.53 -27.22
N PHE A 20 1.27 -0.01 -26.51
CA PHE A 20 1.41 -1.44 -26.23
C PHE A 20 1.15 -1.78 -24.73
N ALA A 21 0.43 -0.93 -24.01
CA ALA A 21 0.13 -1.12 -22.59
C ALA A 21 -0.51 -2.49 -22.28
N LYS A 22 -1.40 -3.00 -23.16
CA LYS A 22 -2.02 -4.34 -23.01
C LYS A 22 -1.04 -5.50 -22.98
N LEU A 23 0.20 -5.32 -23.44
CA LEU A 23 1.23 -6.34 -23.33
C LEU A 23 1.65 -6.55 -21.87
N HIS A 24 1.55 -5.53 -21.05
CA HIS A 24 1.77 -5.63 -19.60
C HIS A 24 0.75 -6.58 -18.96
N ASP A 25 -0.55 -6.34 -19.21
CA ASP A 25 -1.61 -7.17 -18.65
C ASP A 25 -1.48 -8.62 -19.12
N TYR A 26 -1.13 -8.83 -20.40
CA TYR A 26 -0.86 -10.17 -20.95
C TYR A 26 0.31 -10.84 -20.21
N ARG A 27 1.41 -10.12 -20.00
CA ARG A 27 2.57 -10.64 -19.24
C ARG A 27 2.19 -10.95 -17.80
N GLN A 28 1.47 -10.06 -17.13
CA GLN A 28 1.01 -10.25 -15.76
C GLN A 28 0.09 -11.48 -15.65
N GLY A 29 -0.84 -11.64 -16.59
CA GLY A 29 -1.74 -12.80 -16.61
C GLY A 29 -1.03 -14.14 -16.86
N ALA A 30 0.17 -14.11 -17.44
CA ALA A 30 0.98 -15.31 -17.67
C ALA A 30 1.87 -15.71 -16.47
N LEU A 31 1.97 -14.87 -15.42
CA LEU A 31 2.74 -15.22 -14.23
C LEU A 31 2.03 -16.33 -13.44
N PRO A 32 2.75 -17.38 -13.00
CA PRO A 32 2.17 -18.49 -12.21
C PRO A 32 1.41 -17.97 -10.97
N GLY A 33 1.97 -16.98 -10.28
CA GLY A 33 1.35 -16.37 -9.10
C GLY A 33 0.09 -15.56 -9.37
N ASN A 34 -0.28 -15.33 -10.65
CA ASN A 34 -1.53 -14.67 -11.04
C ASN A 34 -2.58 -15.64 -11.61
N SER A 35 -2.34 -16.95 -11.50
CA SER A 35 -3.26 -17.98 -11.99
C SER A 35 -4.53 -18.09 -11.13
N VAL A 36 -5.55 -18.73 -11.69
CA VAL A 36 -6.91 -18.87 -11.12
C VAL A 36 -6.97 -19.33 -9.65
N PRO A 37 -6.13 -20.25 -9.15
CA PRO A 37 -6.15 -20.60 -7.73
C PRO A 37 -5.97 -19.42 -6.77
N TYR A 38 -5.33 -18.35 -7.22
CA TYR A 38 -5.06 -17.15 -6.43
C TYR A 38 -6.04 -15.99 -6.73
N ASP A 39 -7.14 -16.25 -7.42
CA ASP A 39 -8.18 -15.24 -7.62
C ASP A 39 -8.92 -14.94 -6.30
N VAL A 40 -9.47 -13.73 -6.20
CA VAL A 40 -10.15 -13.25 -4.99
C VAL A 40 -11.29 -14.17 -4.55
N GLU A 41 -11.98 -14.78 -5.50
CA GLU A 41 -13.07 -15.70 -5.26
C GLU A 41 -12.62 -16.99 -4.54
N ASN A 42 -11.34 -17.31 -4.60
CA ASN A 42 -10.73 -18.49 -3.97
C ASN A 42 -10.03 -18.17 -2.64
N ALA A 43 -10.10 -16.91 -2.17
CA ALA A 43 -9.38 -16.47 -0.98
C ALA A 43 -9.93 -17.04 0.34
N GLY A 44 -11.08 -17.70 0.32
CA GLY A 44 -11.79 -18.15 1.52
C GLY A 44 -12.45 -16.99 2.28
N THR A 45 -13.07 -17.30 3.39
CA THR A 45 -13.77 -16.33 4.25
C THR A 45 -13.34 -16.47 5.70
N VAL A 46 -13.39 -15.38 6.46
CA VAL A 46 -13.13 -15.34 7.90
C VAL A 46 -14.46 -15.14 8.63
N GLU A 47 -14.92 -16.16 9.32
CA GLU A 47 -16.15 -16.08 10.11
C GLU A 47 -15.99 -15.15 11.31
N ASN A 48 -16.99 -14.32 11.58
CA ASN A 48 -16.99 -13.37 12.70
C ASN A 48 -15.77 -12.42 12.71
N SER A 49 -15.32 -12.00 11.53
CA SER A 49 -14.21 -11.08 11.40
C SER A 49 -14.45 -9.76 12.16
N PRO A 50 -13.43 -9.20 12.86
CA PRO A 50 -13.51 -7.85 13.42
C PRO A 50 -13.71 -6.74 12.38
N LEU A 51 -13.48 -7.02 11.09
CA LEU A 51 -13.68 -6.09 9.98
C LEU A 51 -15.06 -6.22 9.33
N GLN A 52 -15.85 -7.24 9.66
CA GLN A 52 -17.16 -7.48 9.03
C GLN A 52 -18.06 -6.25 9.13
N GLY A 53 -18.60 -5.84 7.98
CA GLY A 53 -19.47 -4.66 7.86
C GLY A 53 -18.78 -3.30 8.06
N LYS A 54 -17.46 -3.26 8.30
CA LYS A 54 -16.69 -2.01 8.42
C LYS A 54 -16.31 -1.47 7.05
N THR A 55 -16.08 -0.15 6.98
CA THR A 55 -15.50 0.52 5.82
C THR A 55 -14.00 0.72 6.05
N VAL A 56 -13.17 0.11 5.21
CA VAL A 56 -11.71 0.21 5.25
C VAL A 56 -11.21 1.01 4.05
N LEU A 57 -10.50 2.10 4.31
CA LEU A 57 -9.87 2.92 3.27
C LEU A 57 -8.39 2.56 3.15
N PHE A 58 -7.98 2.13 1.96
CA PHE A 58 -6.59 1.85 1.61
C PHE A 58 -6.04 2.95 0.71
N LEU A 59 -5.04 3.68 1.19
CA LEU A 59 -4.34 4.73 0.45
C LEU A 59 -2.94 4.25 0.06
N GLY A 60 -2.60 4.32 -1.24
CA GLY A 60 -1.28 3.87 -1.65
C GLY A 60 -0.93 4.11 -3.12
N SER A 61 0.09 3.40 -3.57
CA SER A 61 0.56 3.44 -4.96
C SER A 61 0.42 2.08 -5.66
N SER A 62 1.41 1.66 -6.44
CA SER A 62 1.37 0.45 -7.24
C SER A 62 1.16 -0.84 -6.43
N VAL A 63 1.71 -0.91 -5.22
CA VAL A 63 1.57 -2.08 -4.35
C VAL A 63 0.15 -2.17 -3.79
N THR A 64 -0.42 -1.06 -3.33
CA THR A 64 -1.83 -1.02 -2.89
C THR A 64 -2.80 -1.26 -4.06
N TYR A 65 -2.44 -0.80 -5.25
CA TYR A 65 -3.23 -1.01 -6.47
C TYR A 65 -3.23 -2.48 -6.91
N GLY A 66 -2.10 -3.18 -6.78
CA GLY A 66 -1.88 -4.52 -7.34
C GLY A 66 -1.33 -4.48 -8.77
N ALA A 67 -0.30 -3.64 -9.01
CA ALA A 67 0.21 -3.40 -10.37
C ALA A 67 0.79 -4.65 -11.04
N ALA A 68 1.33 -5.60 -10.29
CA ALA A 68 1.85 -6.86 -10.81
C ALA A 68 0.86 -8.03 -10.71
N SER A 69 -0.40 -7.77 -10.34
CA SER A 69 -1.42 -8.76 -10.07
C SER A 69 -2.79 -8.40 -10.67
N LEU A 70 -2.75 -7.72 -11.84
CA LEU A 70 -3.95 -7.35 -12.60
C LEU A 70 -4.94 -6.45 -11.82
N GLY A 71 -4.41 -5.59 -10.95
CA GLY A 71 -5.22 -4.68 -10.13
C GLY A 71 -5.79 -5.31 -8.85
N VAL A 72 -5.42 -6.54 -8.52
CA VAL A 72 -5.78 -7.24 -7.29
C VAL A 72 -4.64 -7.10 -6.28
N SER A 73 -4.91 -6.68 -5.05
CA SER A 73 -3.91 -6.56 -3.99
C SER A 73 -4.39 -7.20 -2.69
N PHE A 74 -3.58 -7.15 -1.64
CA PHE A 74 -4.00 -7.57 -0.30
C PHE A 74 -5.31 -6.88 0.14
N ALA A 75 -5.57 -5.65 -0.31
CA ALA A 75 -6.79 -4.93 0.04
C ALA A 75 -8.05 -5.64 -0.48
N ASP A 76 -7.99 -6.18 -1.70
CA ASP A 76 -9.08 -6.94 -2.32
C ASP A 76 -9.31 -8.27 -1.56
N PHE A 77 -8.23 -8.97 -1.20
CA PHE A 77 -8.32 -10.20 -0.41
C PHE A 77 -8.88 -9.94 0.99
N ILE A 78 -8.40 -8.91 1.69
CA ILE A 78 -8.92 -8.53 3.00
C ILE A 78 -10.41 -8.19 2.90
N ALA A 79 -10.82 -7.43 1.90
CA ALA A 79 -12.22 -7.06 1.73
C ALA A 79 -13.12 -8.29 1.51
N ALA A 80 -12.73 -9.18 0.59
CA ALA A 80 -13.51 -10.38 0.27
C ALA A 80 -13.55 -11.38 1.42
N ARG A 81 -12.39 -11.63 2.07
CA ARG A 81 -12.29 -12.58 3.17
C ARG A 81 -13.08 -12.16 4.42
N ASN A 82 -13.17 -10.87 4.66
CA ASN A 82 -13.69 -10.30 5.91
C ASN A 82 -15.08 -9.67 5.77
N ASP A 83 -15.71 -9.74 4.60
CA ASP A 83 -17.01 -9.11 4.33
C ASP A 83 -17.03 -7.62 4.75
N CYS A 84 -15.98 -6.86 4.37
CA CYS A 84 -15.89 -5.44 4.64
C CYS A 84 -15.97 -4.59 3.35
N THR A 85 -16.45 -3.36 3.49
CA THR A 85 -16.47 -2.40 2.39
C THR A 85 -15.07 -1.82 2.18
N MET A 86 -14.52 -1.96 0.98
CA MET A 86 -13.22 -1.40 0.61
C MET A 86 -13.36 -0.10 -0.16
N ILE A 87 -12.58 0.90 0.25
CA ILE A 87 -12.27 2.09 -0.57
C ILE A 87 -10.78 1.99 -0.92
N LYS A 88 -10.46 1.70 -2.17
CA LYS A 88 -9.07 1.55 -2.63
C LYS A 88 -8.63 2.79 -3.42
N GLU A 89 -7.99 3.73 -2.74
CA GLU A 89 -7.44 4.96 -3.30
C GLU A 89 -5.95 4.76 -3.62
N ALA A 90 -5.67 4.10 -4.74
CA ALA A 90 -4.33 3.66 -5.11
C ALA A 90 -4.00 3.98 -6.57
N VAL A 91 -2.89 4.69 -6.79
CA VAL A 91 -2.41 5.09 -8.12
C VAL A 91 -0.93 4.81 -8.26
N SER A 92 -0.55 3.95 -9.21
CA SER A 92 0.85 3.56 -9.46
C SER A 92 1.75 4.77 -9.73
N GLY A 93 2.97 4.73 -9.19
CA GLY A 93 3.99 5.77 -9.41
C GLY A 93 3.82 7.04 -8.56
N THR A 94 2.80 7.12 -7.70
CA THR A 94 2.53 8.29 -6.86
C THR A 94 3.29 8.26 -5.53
N THR A 95 3.50 9.44 -4.95
CA THR A 95 4.30 9.70 -3.75
C THR A 95 3.45 10.16 -2.58
N LEU A 96 3.94 9.99 -1.36
CA LEU A 96 3.45 10.65 -0.16
C LEU A 96 3.57 12.17 -0.32
N VAL A 97 4.79 12.60 -0.69
CA VAL A 97 5.13 14.02 -0.87
C VAL A 97 4.19 14.70 -1.86
N ASP A 98 3.63 15.85 -1.44
CA ASP A 98 2.59 16.60 -2.16
C ASP A 98 3.17 17.55 -3.19
N ASP A 99 3.91 17.02 -4.16
CA ASP A 99 4.51 17.76 -5.27
C ASP A 99 3.76 17.62 -6.61
N LYS A 100 2.66 16.85 -6.62
CA LYS A 100 1.81 16.59 -7.80
C LYS A 100 0.35 16.46 -7.40
N ASN A 101 -0.55 16.80 -8.31
CA ASN A 101 -2.00 16.73 -8.10
C ASN A 101 -2.55 15.31 -7.81
N ASN A 102 -1.73 14.27 -7.95
CA ASN A 102 -2.09 12.89 -7.67
C ASN A 102 -1.27 12.27 -6.53
N SER A 103 -0.60 13.07 -5.71
CA SER A 103 0.06 12.59 -4.49
C SER A 103 -0.93 11.95 -3.53
N TYR A 104 -0.43 11.20 -2.54
CA TYR A 104 -1.29 10.63 -1.50
C TYR A 104 -2.06 11.74 -0.76
N VAL A 105 -1.39 12.83 -0.39
CA VAL A 105 -2.00 14.00 0.26
C VAL A 105 -3.11 14.59 -0.60
N SER A 106 -2.85 14.83 -1.88
CA SER A 106 -3.84 15.39 -2.82
C SER A 106 -5.04 14.48 -2.99
N ARG A 107 -4.84 13.16 -3.15
CA ARG A 107 -5.92 12.19 -3.35
C ARG A 107 -6.75 12.00 -2.08
N LEU A 108 -6.11 11.96 -0.91
CA LEU A 108 -6.79 11.85 0.37
C LEU A 108 -7.82 12.96 0.59
N LYS A 109 -7.48 14.21 0.22
CA LYS A 109 -8.38 15.37 0.29
C LYS A 109 -9.64 15.18 -0.55
N ASN A 110 -9.55 14.41 -1.63
CA ASN A 110 -10.63 14.18 -2.60
C ASN A 110 -11.47 12.92 -2.31
N VAL A 111 -11.12 12.13 -1.30
CA VAL A 111 -11.91 10.95 -0.91
C VAL A 111 -13.30 11.37 -0.44
N GLN A 112 -14.32 10.88 -1.16
CA GLN A 112 -15.72 11.11 -0.86
C GLN A 112 -16.25 9.93 -0.03
N ALA A 113 -15.98 9.96 1.29
CA ALA A 113 -16.48 8.98 2.24
C ALA A 113 -16.88 9.69 3.53
N ASP A 114 -18.14 9.55 3.91
CA ASP A 114 -18.65 10.12 5.16
C ASP A 114 -18.17 9.33 6.38
N LYS A 115 -17.95 8.04 6.21
CA LYS A 115 -17.49 7.14 7.27
C LYS A 115 -16.35 6.25 6.77
N VAL A 116 -15.30 6.15 7.57
CA VAL A 116 -14.22 5.17 7.47
C VAL A 116 -13.99 4.61 8.86
N ASP A 117 -14.04 3.29 9.01
CA ASP A 117 -13.85 2.62 10.29
C ASP A 117 -12.39 2.25 10.56
N LEU A 118 -11.59 2.14 9.49
CA LEU A 118 -10.15 1.86 9.54
C LEU A 118 -9.45 2.47 8.32
N PHE A 119 -8.37 3.20 8.56
CA PHE A 119 -7.56 3.78 7.50
C PHE A 119 -6.20 3.10 7.41
N VAL A 120 -5.83 2.62 6.23
CA VAL A 120 -4.59 1.90 5.95
C VAL A 120 -3.80 2.65 4.89
N CYS A 121 -2.55 3.02 5.20
CA CYS A 121 -1.70 3.81 4.29
C CYS A 121 -0.37 3.11 4.01
N GLN A 122 0.00 3.08 2.74
CA GLN A 122 1.30 2.59 2.29
C GLN A 122 2.42 3.57 2.61
N LEU A 123 3.53 3.12 3.20
CA LEU A 123 4.79 3.85 3.14
C LEU A 123 5.32 3.72 1.70
N SER A 124 5.32 4.81 0.96
CA SER A 124 5.51 4.78 -0.48
C SER A 124 6.94 4.44 -0.91
N THR A 125 7.12 3.42 -1.73
CA THR A 125 8.40 3.07 -2.36
C THR A 125 8.84 4.12 -3.40
N ASN A 126 7.89 4.88 -3.95
CA ASN A 126 8.18 5.90 -4.96
C ASN A 126 8.89 7.12 -4.36
N ASP A 127 8.62 7.47 -3.10
CA ASP A 127 9.34 8.55 -2.43
C ASP A 127 10.83 8.22 -2.30
N ALA A 128 11.16 6.97 -1.95
CA ALA A 128 12.54 6.49 -1.90
C ALA A 128 13.20 6.51 -3.28
N SER A 129 12.56 5.93 -4.29
CA SER A 129 13.11 5.84 -5.66
C SER A 129 13.28 7.21 -6.33
N GLN A 130 12.40 8.17 -6.02
CA GLN A 130 12.46 9.55 -6.51
C GLN A 130 13.29 10.46 -5.59
N LYS A 131 13.91 9.92 -4.54
CA LYS A 131 14.79 10.64 -3.60
C LYS A 131 14.11 11.88 -2.99
N LYS A 132 12.85 11.73 -2.55
CA LYS A 132 12.12 12.80 -1.88
C LYS A 132 12.80 13.16 -0.56
N ALA A 133 12.68 14.42 -0.17
CA ALA A 133 13.23 14.88 1.11
C ALA A 133 12.57 14.13 2.27
N LEU A 134 13.39 13.56 3.18
CA LEU A 134 12.89 12.75 4.28
C LEU A 134 12.09 13.60 5.30
N GLY A 135 12.60 14.76 5.65
CA GLY A 135 12.03 15.57 6.74
C GLY A 135 12.24 14.96 8.12
N LYS A 136 11.45 15.42 9.09
CA LYS A 136 11.50 14.94 10.49
C LYS A 136 10.09 14.94 11.07
N ILE A 137 9.75 13.96 11.89
CA ILE A 137 8.56 14.00 12.75
C ILE A 137 8.76 15.11 13.77
N GLY A 138 7.88 16.10 13.74
CA GLY A 138 7.97 17.30 14.58
C GLY A 138 7.04 17.23 15.79
N THR A 139 6.84 18.38 16.46
CA THR A 139 5.90 18.53 17.59
C THR A 139 4.54 19.07 17.18
N ALA A 140 4.41 19.63 15.99
CA ALA A 140 3.16 20.16 15.43
C ALA A 140 2.05 19.11 15.39
N ARG A 141 0.80 19.56 15.58
CA ARG A 141 -0.40 18.72 15.53
C ARG A 141 -1.53 19.33 14.69
N ASP A 142 -1.26 20.46 14.03
CA ASP A 142 -2.21 21.12 13.13
C ASP A 142 -1.86 20.82 11.67
N LEU A 143 -2.88 20.57 10.84
CA LEU A 143 -2.73 20.27 9.42
C LEU A 143 -1.95 21.35 8.66
N ASN A 144 -2.07 22.61 9.06
CA ASN A 144 -1.41 23.73 8.40
C ASN A 144 0.09 23.87 8.74
N GLU A 145 0.58 23.13 9.74
CA GLU A 145 1.97 23.19 10.19
C GLU A 145 2.87 22.11 9.57
N PHE A 146 2.29 21.13 8.87
CA PHE A 146 3.06 20.04 8.28
C PHE A 146 3.66 20.44 6.94
N ASP A 147 4.98 20.23 6.80
CA ASP A 147 5.69 20.40 5.52
C ASP A 147 5.46 19.19 4.60
N THR A 148 4.38 19.23 3.83
CA THR A 148 4.02 18.16 2.89
C THR A 148 4.97 18.05 1.67
N SER A 149 6.01 18.87 1.59
CA SER A 149 7.11 18.69 0.64
C SER A 149 8.14 17.64 1.10
N THR A 150 7.96 17.08 2.31
CA THR A 150 8.80 16.03 2.89
C THR A 150 7.98 14.76 3.19
N VAL A 151 8.65 13.61 3.26
CA VAL A 151 8.02 12.33 3.61
C VAL A 151 7.40 12.39 5.01
N ALA A 152 8.17 12.85 6.00
CA ALA A 152 7.70 12.95 7.39
C ALA A 152 6.49 13.87 7.51
N GLY A 153 6.54 15.07 6.94
CA GLY A 153 5.42 16.01 7.00
C GLY A 153 4.18 15.52 6.25
N SER A 154 4.36 14.81 5.13
CA SER A 154 3.25 14.17 4.41
C SER A 154 2.60 13.04 5.22
N LEU A 155 3.39 12.18 5.89
CA LEU A 155 2.88 11.14 6.78
C LEU A 155 2.09 11.76 7.94
N GLU A 156 2.64 12.78 8.60
CA GLU A 156 1.95 13.47 9.70
C GLU A 156 0.65 14.13 9.23
N TYR A 157 0.67 14.76 8.06
CA TYR A 157 -0.54 15.34 7.45
C TYR A 157 -1.61 14.28 7.21
N ILE A 158 -1.24 13.16 6.59
CA ILE A 158 -2.17 12.07 6.24
C ILE A 158 -2.79 11.47 7.51
N VAL A 159 -1.97 11.19 8.52
CA VAL A 159 -2.45 10.64 9.80
C VAL A 159 -3.39 11.61 10.51
N CYS A 160 -2.98 12.87 10.67
CA CYS A 160 -3.76 13.91 11.29
C CYS A 160 -5.10 14.12 10.57
N TYR A 161 -5.08 14.19 9.24
CA TYR A 161 -6.29 14.36 8.43
C TYR A 161 -7.26 13.19 8.62
N ALA A 162 -6.79 11.94 8.57
CA ALA A 162 -7.65 10.77 8.74
C ALA A 162 -8.27 10.73 10.15
N GLN A 163 -7.47 11.00 11.19
CA GLN A 163 -7.95 11.03 12.57
C GLN A 163 -8.94 12.17 12.83
N GLN A 164 -8.74 13.34 12.23
CA GLN A 164 -9.68 14.46 12.36
C GLN A 164 -10.99 14.23 11.60
N LYS A 165 -10.89 13.75 10.34
CA LYS A 165 -12.06 13.61 9.46
C LYS A 165 -12.94 12.44 9.85
N TRP A 166 -12.35 11.26 10.09
CA TRP A 166 -13.11 10.02 10.30
C TRP A 166 -13.05 9.49 11.73
N LYS A 167 -12.16 10.01 12.57
CA LYS A 167 -11.94 9.56 13.95
C LYS A 167 -11.70 8.06 14.03
N CYS A 168 -11.01 7.50 13.04
CA CYS A 168 -10.73 6.09 12.92
C CYS A 168 -9.27 5.77 13.26
N PRO A 169 -8.97 4.53 13.64
CA PRO A 169 -7.61 4.04 13.73
C PRO A 169 -6.89 4.16 12.39
N VAL A 170 -5.58 4.40 12.47
CA VAL A 170 -4.68 4.51 11.32
C VAL A 170 -3.63 3.42 11.41
N VAL A 171 -3.43 2.70 10.30
CA VAL A 171 -2.39 1.68 10.14
C VAL A 171 -1.48 2.11 8.99
N ILE A 172 -0.17 2.12 9.23
CA ILE A 172 0.84 2.32 8.18
C ILE A 172 1.50 0.98 7.90
N TYR A 173 1.71 0.64 6.62
CA TYR A 173 2.44 -0.58 6.28
C TYR A 173 3.66 -0.30 5.42
N THR A 174 4.70 -1.11 5.58
CA THR A 174 5.92 -1.10 4.79
C THR A 174 5.90 -2.18 3.72
N ASN A 175 6.77 -2.06 2.71
CA ASN A 175 7.09 -3.16 1.81
C ASN A 175 8.02 -4.17 2.52
N PRO A 176 8.10 -5.43 2.02
CA PRO A 176 9.18 -6.35 2.38
C PRO A 176 10.55 -5.73 2.11
N GLN A 177 11.58 -6.29 2.73
CA GLN A 177 12.94 -5.79 2.56
C GLN A 177 13.43 -5.92 1.11
N TYR A 178 13.97 -4.82 0.56
CA TYR A 178 14.67 -4.74 -0.71
C TYR A 178 15.85 -3.77 -0.61
N ASP A 179 16.75 -3.77 -1.58
CA ASP A 179 17.96 -2.93 -1.55
C ASP A 179 17.61 -1.43 -1.74
N SER A 180 17.44 -0.71 -0.63
CA SER A 180 17.14 0.73 -0.62
C SER A 180 17.43 1.38 0.73
N GLU A 181 18.58 2.05 0.85
CA GLU A 181 18.92 2.87 2.04
C GLU A 181 17.91 4.02 2.25
N ALA A 182 17.41 4.60 1.15
CA ALA A 182 16.41 5.67 1.24
C ALA A 182 15.10 5.16 1.85
N TYR A 183 14.64 3.96 1.48
CA TYR A 183 13.45 3.37 2.06
C TYR A 183 13.66 2.96 3.53
N ALA A 184 14.82 2.39 3.86
CA ALA A 184 15.19 2.09 5.25
C ALA A 184 15.13 3.35 6.13
N SER A 185 15.61 4.50 5.62
CA SER A 185 15.52 5.78 6.33
C SER A 185 14.07 6.25 6.54
N MET A 186 13.18 5.95 5.61
CA MET A 186 11.74 6.25 5.77
C MET A 186 11.10 5.32 6.82
N VAL A 187 11.44 4.04 6.81
CA VAL A 187 10.96 3.07 7.83
C VAL A 187 11.36 3.51 9.24
N ALA A 188 12.58 4.04 9.41
CA ALA A 188 13.06 4.54 10.68
C ALA A 188 12.27 5.73 11.27
N LEU A 189 11.38 6.38 10.50
CA LEU A 189 10.45 7.39 11.02
C LEU A 189 9.24 6.78 11.75
N LEU A 190 8.88 5.54 11.46
CA LEU A 190 7.61 4.96 11.90
C LEU A 190 7.49 4.82 13.42
N PRO A 191 8.52 4.43 14.20
CA PRO A 191 8.41 4.40 15.67
C PRO A 191 8.07 5.78 16.26
N LEU A 192 8.61 6.86 15.71
CA LEU A 192 8.29 8.23 16.14
C LEU A 192 6.84 8.61 15.77
N LEU A 193 6.37 8.12 14.64
CA LEU A 193 4.98 8.34 14.21
C LEU A 193 4.01 7.58 15.12
N GLU A 194 4.33 6.33 15.49
CA GLU A 194 3.56 5.53 16.47
C GLU A 194 3.48 6.24 17.84
N GLU A 195 4.64 6.65 18.37
CA GLU A 195 4.71 7.35 19.66
C GLU A 195 3.86 8.63 19.66
N LYS A 196 3.94 9.42 18.59
CA LYS A 196 3.26 10.70 18.51
C LYS A 196 1.76 10.57 18.26
N TRP A 197 1.34 9.68 17.36
CA TRP A 197 0.00 9.65 16.79
C TRP A 197 -0.83 8.42 17.21
N GLY A 198 -0.22 7.45 17.89
CA GLY A 198 -0.88 6.20 18.27
C GLY A 198 -1.31 5.35 17.07
N VAL A 199 -0.66 5.51 15.93
CA VAL A 199 -0.90 4.65 14.76
C VAL A 199 -0.39 3.25 15.03
N SER A 200 -0.92 2.25 14.31
CA SER A 200 -0.33 0.91 14.28
C SER A 200 0.56 0.77 13.05
N VAL A 201 1.65 0.04 13.15
CA VAL A 201 2.56 -0.23 12.03
C VAL A 201 2.57 -1.71 11.70
N ILE A 202 2.43 -2.04 10.41
CA ILE A 202 2.73 -3.36 9.85
C ILE A 202 4.13 -3.27 9.23
N ASP A 203 5.14 -3.63 10.01
CA ASP A 203 6.54 -3.50 9.60
C ASP A 203 7.03 -4.76 8.90
N LEU A 204 6.62 -4.94 7.64
CA LEU A 204 7.09 -6.04 6.79
C LEU A 204 8.57 -5.90 6.44
N TRP A 205 9.14 -4.69 6.54
CA TRP A 205 10.54 -4.43 6.21
C TRP A 205 11.51 -5.08 7.20
N ASN A 206 11.26 -4.92 8.50
CA ASN A 206 12.12 -5.44 9.55
C ASN A 206 11.70 -6.83 10.04
N ASP A 207 10.58 -7.38 9.58
CA ASP A 207 10.13 -8.72 9.93
C ASP A 207 11.01 -9.77 9.25
N THR A 208 11.94 -10.34 10.03
CA THR A 208 12.91 -11.33 9.52
C THR A 208 12.26 -12.64 9.14
N GLU A 209 11.21 -13.07 9.84
CA GLU A 209 10.46 -14.29 9.53
C GLU A 209 9.66 -14.11 8.24
N PHE A 210 8.98 -13.00 8.11
CA PHE A 210 8.25 -12.63 6.88
C PHE A 210 9.18 -12.58 5.65
N ASN A 211 10.39 -12.05 5.80
CA ASN A 211 11.35 -11.95 4.70
C ASN A 211 12.12 -13.25 4.39
N ALA A 212 11.99 -14.29 5.22
CA ALA A 212 12.69 -15.58 5.06
C ALA A 212 12.00 -16.53 4.07
N ILE A 213 11.45 -16.01 2.97
CA ILE A 213 10.86 -16.83 1.91
C ILE A 213 11.92 -17.49 1.03
N THR A 214 11.64 -18.72 0.53
CA THR A 214 12.55 -19.44 -0.37
C THR A 214 12.65 -18.78 -1.75
N ALA A 215 13.60 -19.21 -2.56
CA ALA A 215 13.73 -18.72 -3.94
C ALA A 215 12.49 -19.06 -4.79
N GLU A 216 11.93 -20.26 -4.61
CA GLU A 216 10.72 -20.73 -5.29
C GLU A 216 9.49 -19.92 -4.87
N GLN A 217 9.36 -19.63 -3.56
CA GLN A 217 8.30 -18.75 -3.07
C GLN A 217 8.45 -17.34 -3.63
N ARG A 218 9.67 -16.81 -3.69
CA ARG A 218 9.93 -15.48 -4.26
C ARG A 218 9.54 -15.41 -5.74
N GLU A 219 9.85 -16.44 -6.52
CA GLU A 219 9.47 -16.52 -7.94
C GLU A 219 7.94 -16.59 -8.12
N LEU A 220 7.23 -17.26 -7.21
CA LEU A 220 5.77 -17.34 -7.23
C LEU A 220 5.12 -16.03 -6.74
N TYR A 221 5.66 -15.43 -5.68
CA TYR A 221 5.03 -14.33 -4.96
C TYR A 221 5.37 -12.94 -5.50
N MET A 222 6.46 -12.79 -6.26
CA MET A 222 6.94 -11.47 -6.70
C MET A 222 7.16 -11.43 -8.21
N ASP A 223 6.75 -10.33 -8.85
CA ASP A 223 7.11 -10.02 -10.23
C ASP A 223 8.48 -9.34 -10.33
N ASP A 224 8.79 -8.51 -9.34
CA ASP A 224 10.08 -7.82 -9.18
C ASP A 224 10.42 -7.66 -7.67
N ALA A 225 11.37 -6.81 -7.33
CA ALA A 225 11.78 -6.61 -5.93
C ALA A 225 10.71 -5.92 -5.06
N ILE A 226 9.64 -5.36 -5.65
CA ILE A 226 8.67 -4.48 -4.96
C ILE A 226 7.23 -4.99 -5.10
N HIS A 227 6.87 -5.58 -6.24
CA HIS A 227 5.48 -5.81 -6.60
C HIS A 227 5.09 -7.29 -6.48
N PRO A 228 4.21 -7.64 -5.53
CA PRO A 228 3.69 -9.00 -5.40
C PRO A 228 2.72 -9.39 -6.52
N THR A 229 2.67 -10.68 -6.79
CA THR A 229 1.60 -11.34 -7.54
C THR A 229 0.36 -11.55 -6.65
N LYS A 230 -0.74 -12.09 -7.20
CA LYS A 230 -1.92 -12.49 -6.41
C LYS A 230 -1.55 -13.52 -5.33
N ALA A 231 -0.73 -14.52 -5.67
CA ALA A 231 -0.22 -15.51 -4.72
C ALA A 231 0.54 -14.85 -3.57
N GLY A 232 1.42 -13.89 -3.87
CA GLY A 232 2.16 -13.14 -2.86
C GLY A 232 1.25 -12.34 -1.92
N TYR A 233 0.22 -11.70 -2.46
CA TYR A 233 -0.74 -11.01 -1.61
C TYR A 233 -1.59 -11.97 -0.77
N LEU A 234 -2.10 -13.06 -1.37
CA LEU A 234 -3.01 -14.00 -0.69
C LEU A 234 -2.30 -14.82 0.38
N GLU A 235 -1.17 -15.45 0.04
CA GLU A 235 -0.54 -16.46 0.88
C GLU A 235 0.55 -15.91 1.81
N TRP A 236 1.15 -14.77 1.45
CA TRP A 236 2.28 -14.20 2.18
C TRP A 236 1.91 -12.91 2.93
N TRP A 237 1.26 -11.93 2.26
CA TRP A 237 0.93 -10.64 2.89
C TRP A 237 -0.31 -10.70 3.77
N THR A 238 -1.43 -11.18 3.24
CA THR A 238 -2.73 -11.16 3.93
C THR A 238 -2.69 -11.81 5.31
N PRO A 239 -2.05 -12.99 5.51
CA PRO A 239 -2.00 -13.63 6.83
C PRO A 239 -1.27 -12.83 7.91
N VAL A 240 -0.31 -11.98 7.52
CA VAL A 240 0.44 -11.11 8.44
C VAL A 240 -0.28 -9.79 8.67
N MET A 241 -0.98 -9.27 7.67
CA MET A 241 -1.68 -8.00 7.76
C MET A 241 -2.99 -8.10 8.56
N GLU A 242 -3.79 -9.15 8.34
CA GLU A 242 -5.11 -9.31 8.97
C GLU A 242 -5.08 -9.18 10.50
N PRO A 243 -4.19 -9.84 11.25
CA PRO A 243 -4.17 -9.72 12.71
C PRO A 243 -3.98 -8.28 13.22
N VAL A 244 -3.09 -7.52 12.57
CA VAL A 244 -2.84 -6.12 12.96
C VAL A 244 -4.03 -5.24 12.64
N LEU A 245 -4.70 -5.47 11.50
CA LEU A 245 -5.92 -4.76 11.13
C LEU A 245 -7.08 -5.08 12.07
N TYR A 246 -7.20 -6.32 12.53
CA TYR A 246 -8.21 -6.73 13.52
C TYR A 246 -8.02 -6.02 14.85
N ASP A 247 -6.77 -5.95 15.34
CA ASP A 247 -6.47 -5.29 16.60
C ASP A 247 -6.66 -3.76 16.50
N ALA A 248 -6.31 -3.17 15.38
CA ALA A 248 -6.59 -1.76 15.13
C ALA A 248 -8.11 -1.47 15.08
N ALA A 249 -8.89 -2.33 14.40
CA ALA A 249 -10.33 -2.17 14.29
C ALA A 249 -11.07 -2.32 15.64
N LYS A 250 -10.58 -3.17 16.56
CA LYS A 250 -11.12 -3.30 17.91
C LYS A 250 -10.89 -2.05 18.75
N LYS A 251 -9.69 -1.46 18.70
CA LYS A 251 -9.36 -0.21 19.41
C LYS A 251 -10.27 0.95 18.99
N GLY A 252 -10.68 1.00 17.73
CA GLY A 252 -11.60 2.03 17.21
C GLY A 252 -13.04 1.91 17.72
N THR A 253 -13.44 0.76 18.27
CA THR A 253 -14.79 0.55 18.83
C THR A 253 -14.90 0.89 20.31
N GLU A 254 -13.78 1.10 20.99
CA GLU A 254 -13.72 1.42 22.43
C GLU A 254 -13.63 2.94 22.71
N GLN A 255 -13.54 3.78 21.67
CA GLN A 255 -13.51 5.25 21.74
C GLN A 255 -14.87 5.84 21.34
#